data_632a02f116884168810b652cd6c39f63
#
_entry.id   632a02f116884168810b652cd6c39f63
#
_cell.length_a   1.000
_cell.length_b   1.000
_cell.length_c   1.000
_cell.angle_alpha   90.00
_cell.angle_beta   90.00
_cell.angle_gamma   90.00
#
_symmetry.space_group_name_H-M   'P 1'
#
loop_
_entity.id
_entity.type
_entity.pdbx_description
1 polymer ?
#
loop_
_entity_poly.entity_id
_entity_poly.type
_entity_poly.pdbx_seq_one_letter_code
_entity_poly.pdbx_strand_id
1 'polypeptide(L)'
;NRQYVLLVQCDYKGDMGRANDVMESKVENFSKLLPLGYTIRYGMFFNRSERTKTTALVLLVIIGIIYVTTCVLLNSFRQPFAIIMVIPVAFIGLFLAFSWLRAPFGQGGMASMVLLCGLTVNANIYLTYEYNEVRRKYPRLSEAAAFVKAWNRKIGPVFLTVLSTILGFLPFVIENSSDNFWYGLAVGTMSGLAFTMVGIFIFLPVFLIKLKKR
;
A
#
# COMPACT_ATOMS: atom_id res chain seq x y z
N ASN A 1 -16.97 8.50 -34.61
CA ASN A 1 -16.21 9.74 -34.75
C ASN A 1 -14.82 9.53 -34.17
N ARG A 2 -13.81 9.43 -35.05
CA ARG A 2 -12.40 9.40 -34.64
C ARG A 2 -11.96 10.85 -34.43
N GLN A 3 -11.75 11.24 -33.18
CA GLN A 3 -11.13 12.53 -32.85
C GLN A 3 -9.64 12.29 -32.63
N TYR A 4 -8.81 13.09 -33.31
CA TYR A 4 -7.38 13.08 -33.04
C TYR A 4 -7.13 13.92 -31.78
N VAL A 5 -6.44 13.35 -30.82
CA VAL A 5 -6.07 13.99 -29.56
C VAL A 5 -4.56 14.09 -29.51
N LEU A 6 -4.04 15.31 -29.39
CA LEU A 6 -2.64 15.54 -29.09
C LEU A 6 -2.51 15.76 -27.58
N LEU A 7 -1.79 14.87 -26.89
CA LEU A 7 -1.52 15.02 -25.46
C LEU A 7 -0.18 15.71 -25.27
N VAL A 8 -0.20 16.90 -24.68
CA VAL A 8 1.02 17.61 -24.26
C VAL A 8 1.13 17.50 -22.74
N GLN A 9 2.18 16.86 -22.27
CA GLN A 9 2.47 16.70 -20.86
C GLN A 9 3.69 17.53 -20.48
N CYS A 10 3.60 18.31 -19.40
CA CYS A 10 4.72 19.06 -18.87
C CYS A 10 4.78 18.91 -17.34
N ASP A 11 6.00 18.82 -16.82
CA ASP A 11 6.25 18.77 -15.39
C ASP A 11 6.40 20.19 -14.84
N TYR A 12 5.59 20.53 -13.85
CA TYR A 12 5.68 21.82 -13.17
C TYR A 12 6.47 21.69 -11.86
N LYS A 13 7.59 22.42 -11.75
CA LYS A 13 8.44 22.49 -10.55
C LYS A 13 8.10 23.73 -9.71
N GLY A 14 6.96 23.75 -9.07
CA GLY A 14 6.54 24.89 -8.25
C GLY A 14 5.41 24.54 -7.30
N ASP A 15 4.87 25.54 -6.60
CA ASP A 15 3.72 25.37 -5.73
C ASP A 15 2.47 25.00 -6.56
N MET A 16 1.86 23.87 -6.23
CA MET A 16 0.70 23.33 -6.94
C MET A 16 -0.55 24.23 -6.88
N GLY A 17 -0.66 25.09 -5.86
CA GLY A 17 -1.74 26.08 -5.79
C GLY A 17 -1.65 27.10 -6.92
N ARG A 18 -0.45 27.59 -7.19
CA ARG A 18 -0.19 28.56 -8.26
C ARG A 18 -0.18 27.91 -9.65
N ALA A 19 0.11 26.61 -9.74
CA ALA A 19 0.06 25.89 -11.02
C ALA A 19 -1.33 25.95 -11.67
N ASN A 20 -2.38 25.91 -10.87
CA ASN A 20 -3.76 26.01 -11.32
C ASN A 20 -4.02 27.37 -12.01
N ASP A 21 -3.72 28.44 -11.31
CA ASP A 21 -4.00 29.80 -11.78
C ASP A 21 -3.18 30.15 -13.04
N VAL A 22 -1.93 29.67 -13.06
CA VAL A 22 -1.04 29.85 -14.22
C VAL A 22 -1.53 29.05 -15.43
N MET A 23 -1.94 27.80 -15.23
CA MET A 23 -2.45 26.97 -16.32
C MET A 23 -3.78 27.51 -16.86
N GLU A 24 -4.71 27.89 -15.99
CA GLU A 24 -6.00 28.44 -16.40
C GLU A 24 -5.83 29.72 -17.25
N SER A 25 -5.01 30.64 -16.79
CA SER A 25 -4.73 31.89 -17.53
C SER A 25 -4.00 31.64 -18.84
N LYS A 26 -3.06 30.69 -18.89
CA LYS A 26 -2.33 30.33 -20.10
C LYS A 26 -3.21 29.63 -21.12
N VAL A 27 -4.04 28.68 -20.68
CA VAL A 27 -4.95 27.94 -21.56
C VAL A 27 -6.03 28.83 -22.10
N GLU A 28 -6.56 29.78 -21.33
CA GLU A 28 -7.53 30.76 -21.82
C GLU A 28 -6.93 31.64 -22.91
N ASN A 29 -5.71 32.12 -22.74
CA ASN A 29 -5.01 32.91 -23.77
C ASN A 29 -4.69 32.06 -25.01
N PHE A 30 -4.30 30.80 -24.86
CA PHE A 30 -4.01 29.91 -25.99
C PHE A 30 -5.29 29.49 -26.75
N SER A 31 -6.42 29.33 -26.04
CA SER A 31 -7.70 28.98 -26.67
C SER A 31 -8.17 30.02 -27.68
N LYS A 32 -7.82 31.29 -27.47
CA LYS A 32 -8.13 32.41 -28.37
C LYS A 32 -7.28 32.40 -29.64
N LEU A 33 -6.16 31.70 -29.66
CA LEU A 33 -5.22 31.63 -30.80
C LEU A 33 -5.45 30.36 -31.65
N LEU A 34 -6.34 29.45 -31.25
CA LEU A 34 -6.58 28.22 -31.97
C LEU A 34 -7.45 28.43 -33.23
N PRO A 35 -7.12 27.73 -34.33
CA PRO A 35 -7.99 27.67 -35.50
C PRO A 35 -9.35 27.06 -35.19
N LEU A 36 -10.36 27.42 -35.97
CA LEU A 36 -11.70 26.83 -35.87
C LEU A 36 -11.64 25.30 -35.98
N GLY A 37 -12.25 24.61 -35.01
CA GLY A 37 -12.31 23.15 -34.98
C GLY A 37 -11.36 22.49 -33.96
N TYR A 38 -10.46 23.26 -33.37
CA TYR A 38 -9.59 22.76 -32.29
C TYR A 38 -10.13 23.19 -30.91
N THR A 39 -10.11 22.27 -29.96
CA THR A 39 -10.48 22.55 -28.57
C THR A 39 -9.37 22.07 -27.63
N ILE A 40 -8.93 22.95 -26.71
CA ILE A 40 -8.03 22.57 -25.64
C ILE A 40 -8.88 22.07 -24.49
N ARG A 41 -8.59 20.86 -24.01
CA ARG A 41 -9.06 20.38 -22.72
C ARG A 41 -7.86 20.24 -21.82
N TYR A 42 -7.70 21.11 -20.85
CA TYR A 42 -6.72 20.87 -19.81
C TYR A 42 -7.40 20.07 -18.71
N GLY A 43 -6.84 18.92 -18.44
CA GLY A 43 -7.19 18.12 -17.28
C GLY A 43 -6.05 18.27 -16.30
N MET A 44 -6.25 18.96 -15.19
CA MET A 44 -5.35 18.68 -14.09
C MET A 44 -5.59 17.27 -13.65
N PHE A 45 -4.62 16.43 -13.97
CA PHE A 45 -4.56 15.09 -13.41
C PHE A 45 -4.39 15.13 -11.88
N PHE A 46 -4.42 16.32 -11.26
CA PHE A 46 -4.14 16.55 -9.86
C PHE A 46 -5.13 17.51 -9.18
N ASN A 47 -6.37 17.11 -9.06
CA ASN A 47 -7.10 17.55 -7.90
C ASN A 47 -6.64 16.71 -6.70
N ARG A 48 -5.49 17.12 -6.11
CA ARG A 48 -4.80 16.42 -5.03
C ARG A 48 -5.76 16.15 -3.86
N SER A 49 -6.65 17.09 -3.57
CA SER A 49 -7.65 16.97 -2.51
C SER A 49 -8.67 15.86 -2.80
N GLU A 50 -9.21 15.81 -4.00
CA GLU A 50 -10.18 14.79 -4.42
C GLU A 50 -9.54 13.39 -4.46
N ARG A 51 -8.31 13.27 -4.99
CA ARG A 51 -7.60 12.00 -5.01
C ARG A 51 -7.24 11.48 -3.63
N THR A 52 -6.82 12.36 -2.74
CA THR A 52 -6.51 11.96 -1.35
C THR A 52 -7.75 11.45 -0.65
N LYS A 53 -8.89 12.10 -0.81
CA LYS A 53 -10.18 11.65 -0.27
C LYS A 53 -10.59 10.31 -0.87
N THR A 54 -10.49 10.15 -2.19
CA THR A 54 -10.83 8.89 -2.88
C THR A 54 -9.90 7.76 -2.42
N THR A 55 -8.58 8.00 -2.33
CA THR A 55 -7.62 6.99 -1.85
C THR A 55 -7.90 6.60 -0.39
N ALA A 56 -8.18 7.57 0.47
CA ALA A 56 -8.52 7.30 1.87
C ALA A 56 -9.81 6.47 1.99
N LEU A 57 -10.83 6.78 1.20
CA LEU A 57 -12.07 6.03 1.17
C LEU A 57 -11.84 4.59 0.66
N VAL A 58 -11.07 4.43 -0.40
CA VAL A 58 -10.70 3.10 -0.93
C VAL A 58 -9.95 2.29 0.12
N LEU A 59 -8.98 2.88 0.82
CA LEU A 59 -8.24 2.21 1.90
C LEU A 59 -9.19 1.80 3.05
N LEU A 60 -10.13 2.66 3.42
CA LEU A 60 -11.11 2.35 4.46
C LEU A 60 -12.00 1.18 4.06
N VAL A 61 -12.49 1.16 2.83
CA VAL A 61 -13.30 0.05 2.29
C VAL A 61 -12.48 -1.24 2.27
N ILE A 62 -11.23 -1.21 1.83
CA ILE A 62 -10.34 -2.37 1.82
C ILE A 62 -10.12 -2.90 3.24
N ILE A 63 -9.84 -2.03 4.22
CA ILE A 63 -9.67 -2.42 5.61
C ILE A 63 -10.96 -3.04 6.16
N GLY A 64 -12.12 -2.51 5.80
CA GLY A 64 -13.42 -3.07 6.16
C GLY A 64 -13.63 -4.49 5.60
N ILE A 65 -13.33 -4.70 4.32
CA ILE A 65 -13.42 -6.01 3.67
C ILE A 65 -12.43 -7.00 4.34
N ILE A 66 -11.20 -6.56 4.59
CA ILE A 66 -10.18 -7.36 5.29
C ILE A 66 -10.68 -7.75 6.68
N TYR A 67 -11.25 -6.82 7.42
CA TYR A 67 -11.80 -7.09 8.75
C TYR A 67 -12.86 -8.19 8.71
N VAL A 68 -13.86 -8.03 7.83
CA VAL A 68 -14.97 -8.99 7.71
C VAL A 68 -14.46 -10.38 7.30
N THR A 69 -13.65 -10.45 6.23
CA THR A 69 -13.07 -11.72 5.76
C THR A 69 -12.22 -12.40 6.82
N THR A 70 -11.42 -11.64 7.55
CA THR A 70 -10.55 -12.18 8.60
C THR A 70 -11.35 -12.62 9.82
N CYS A 71 -12.45 -11.92 10.17
CA CYS A 71 -13.38 -12.35 11.22
C CYS A 71 -13.96 -13.74 10.91
N VAL A 72 -14.43 -13.93 9.68
CA VAL A 72 -14.99 -15.22 9.23
C VAL A 72 -13.93 -16.31 9.25
N LEU A 73 -12.73 -16.02 8.72
CA LEU A 73 -11.65 -17.01 8.61
C LEU A 73 -11.11 -17.46 9.97
N LEU A 74 -10.94 -16.52 10.90
CA LEU A 74 -10.38 -16.80 12.23
C LEU A 74 -11.45 -17.13 13.29
N ASN A 75 -12.73 -17.05 12.93
CA ASN A 75 -13.87 -17.18 13.83
C ASN A 75 -13.69 -16.37 15.12
N SER A 76 -13.26 -15.12 14.97
CA SER A 76 -12.93 -14.22 16.08
C SER A 76 -13.08 -12.76 15.66
N PHE A 77 -13.73 -11.93 16.49
CA PHE A 77 -13.85 -10.50 16.27
C PHE A 77 -12.64 -9.69 16.77
N ARG A 78 -11.78 -10.28 17.61
CA ARG A 78 -10.64 -9.60 18.24
C ARG A 78 -9.34 -9.75 17.45
N GLN A 79 -9.10 -10.92 16.90
CA GLN A 79 -7.85 -11.21 16.19
C GLN A 79 -7.63 -10.38 14.91
N PRO A 80 -8.67 -10.04 14.12
CA PRO A 80 -8.51 -9.16 12.96
C PRO A 80 -7.89 -7.80 13.29
N PHE A 81 -8.17 -7.24 14.47
CA PHE A 81 -7.54 -5.99 14.91
C PHE A 81 -6.02 -6.13 15.04
N ALA A 82 -5.51 -7.26 15.53
CA ALA A 82 -4.08 -7.50 15.63
C ALA A 82 -3.43 -7.53 14.23
N ILE A 83 -4.11 -8.10 13.26
CA ILE A 83 -3.64 -8.18 11.87
C ILE A 83 -3.64 -6.79 11.22
N ILE A 84 -4.73 -6.04 11.36
CA ILE A 84 -4.88 -4.70 10.78
C ILE A 84 -3.84 -3.72 11.38
N MET A 85 -3.50 -3.87 12.67
CA MET A 85 -2.49 -3.03 13.33
C MET A 85 -1.07 -3.19 12.75
N VAL A 86 -0.81 -4.23 11.98
CA VAL A 86 0.47 -4.37 11.26
C VAL A 86 0.52 -3.55 9.97
N ILE A 87 -0.62 -3.18 9.38
CA ILE A 87 -0.68 -2.36 8.16
C ILE A 87 0.02 -1.00 8.33
N PRO A 88 -0.23 -0.22 9.39
CA PRO A 88 0.50 1.03 9.64
C PRO A 88 2.03 0.84 9.72
N VAL A 89 2.49 -0.30 10.24
CA VAL A 89 3.93 -0.60 10.29
C VAL A 89 4.52 -0.78 8.89
N ALA A 90 3.79 -1.47 8.00
CA ALA A 90 4.17 -1.59 6.60
C ALA A 90 4.23 -0.20 5.90
N PHE A 91 3.29 0.70 6.23
CA PHE A 91 3.29 2.06 5.70
C PHE A 91 4.47 2.90 6.20
N ILE A 92 4.94 2.69 7.44
CA ILE A 92 6.16 3.32 7.92
C ILE A 92 7.34 2.97 7.00
N GLY A 93 7.50 1.68 6.67
CA GLY A 93 8.54 1.23 5.75
C GLY A 93 8.44 1.84 4.36
N LEU A 94 7.22 1.94 3.84
CA LEU A 94 6.93 2.59 2.57
C LEU A 94 7.37 4.07 2.59
N PHE A 95 6.90 4.85 3.57
CA PHE A 95 7.22 6.28 3.63
C PHE A 95 8.70 6.54 3.90
N LEU A 96 9.37 5.71 4.71
CA LEU A 96 10.81 5.80 4.94
C LEU A 96 11.59 5.60 3.63
N ALA A 97 11.22 4.63 2.80
CA ALA A 97 11.90 4.39 1.53
C ALA A 97 11.73 5.57 0.56
N PHE A 98 10.51 6.11 0.43
CA PHE A 98 10.27 7.28 -0.41
C PHE A 98 11.05 8.50 0.08
N SER A 99 11.15 8.71 1.40
CA SER A 99 11.93 9.79 1.99
C SER A 99 13.42 9.61 1.76
N TRP A 100 13.94 8.39 1.93
CA TRP A 100 15.38 8.10 1.75
C TRP A 100 15.83 8.21 0.30
N LEU A 101 15.06 7.60 -0.62
CA LEU A 101 15.36 7.65 -2.05
C LEU A 101 15.01 8.99 -2.71
N ARG A 102 14.41 9.92 -1.95
CA ARG A 102 13.88 11.20 -2.47
C ARG A 102 12.98 11.01 -3.71
N ALA A 103 12.31 9.88 -3.78
CA ALA A 103 11.42 9.55 -4.87
C ALA A 103 10.09 10.32 -4.73
N PRO A 104 9.48 10.78 -5.84
CA PRO A 104 8.20 11.46 -5.78
C PRO A 104 7.10 10.47 -5.38
N PHE A 105 6.32 10.82 -4.35
CA PHE A 105 5.17 10.05 -3.93
C PHE A 105 3.98 10.34 -4.86
N GLY A 106 3.98 9.65 -6.00
CA GLY A 106 2.98 9.80 -7.06
C GLY A 106 1.88 8.73 -6.99
N GLN A 107 1.29 8.47 -8.16
CA GLN A 107 0.22 7.45 -8.30
C GLN A 107 0.69 6.04 -7.95
N GLY A 108 1.93 5.68 -8.31
CA GLY A 108 2.54 4.39 -7.96
C GLY A 108 2.68 4.20 -6.45
N GLY A 109 3.07 5.25 -5.72
CA GLY A 109 3.11 5.23 -4.26
C GLY A 109 1.72 5.03 -3.62
N MET A 110 0.68 5.68 -4.14
CA MET A 110 -0.69 5.45 -3.67
C MET A 110 -1.17 4.04 -3.98
N ALA A 111 -0.87 3.51 -5.16
CA ALA A 111 -1.21 2.15 -5.54
C ALA A 111 -0.48 1.11 -4.66
N SER A 112 0.78 1.38 -4.29
CA SER A 112 1.54 0.52 -3.38
C SER A 112 0.92 0.43 -1.98
N MET A 113 0.32 1.51 -1.46
CA MET A 113 -0.41 1.45 -0.18
C MET A 113 -1.58 0.47 -0.23
N VAL A 114 -2.37 0.51 -1.31
CA VAL A 114 -3.49 -0.41 -1.52
C VAL A 114 -3.00 -1.86 -1.62
N LEU A 115 -1.97 -2.09 -2.42
CA LEU A 115 -1.38 -3.41 -2.60
C LEU A 115 -0.79 -3.97 -1.30
N LEU A 116 -0.10 -3.12 -0.52
CA LEU A 116 0.46 -3.49 0.78
C LEU A 116 -0.60 -3.94 1.78
N CYS A 117 -1.77 -3.34 1.81
CA CYS A 117 -2.85 -3.78 2.69
C CYS A 117 -3.14 -5.27 2.47
N GLY A 118 -3.30 -5.71 1.22
CA GLY A 118 -3.57 -7.11 0.90
C GLY A 118 -2.40 -8.04 1.21
N LEU A 119 -1.18 -7.68 0.79
CA LEU A 119 0.00 -8.52 0.98
C LEU A 119 0.39 -8.67 2.45
N THR A 120 0.34 -7.58 3.23
CA THR A 120 0.62 -7.58 4.67
C THR A 120 -0.36 -8.48 5.41
N VAL A 121 -1.65 -8.36 5.11
CA VAL A 121 -2.70 -9.14 5.77
C VAL A 121 -2.55 -10.63 5.48
N ASN A 122 -2.22 -11.00 4.25
CA ASN A 122 -2.05 -12.39 3.84
C ASN A 122 -0.97 -13.09 4.71
N ALA A 123 0.20 -12.46 4.86
CA ALA A 123 1.28 -13.00 5.70
C ALA A 123 0.86 -13.15 7.18
N ASN A 124 0.12 -12.18 7.71
CA ASN A 124 -0.35 -12.18 9.10
C ASN A 124 -1.44 -13.23 9.35
N ILE A 125 -2.33 -13.47 8.39
CA ILE A 125 -3.38 -14.50 8.49
C ILE A 125 -2.74 -15.89 8.64
N TYR A 126 -1.74 -16.23 7.84
CA TYR A 126 -1.08 -17.54 7.92
C TYR A 126 -0.51 -17.82 9.30
N LEU A 127 0.15 -16.83 9.90
CA LEU A 127 0.74 -16.99 11.23
C LEU A 127 -0.32 -17.04 12.32
N THR A 128 -1.35 -16.20 12.23
CA THR A 128 -2.44 -16.17 13.22
C THR A 128 -3.26 -17.45 13.18
N TYR A 129 -3.52 -17.99 12.00
CA TYR A 129 -4.21 -19.26 11.83
C TYR A 129 -3.42 -20.41 12.45
N GLU A 130 -2.12 -20.52 12.17
CA GLU A 130 -1.24 -21.54 12.77
C GLU A 130 -1.17 -21.38 14.29
N TYR A 131 -1.10 -20.15 14.80
CA TYR A 131 -1.14 -19.89 16.23
C TYR A 131 -2.42 -20.45 16.88
N ASN A 132 -3.58 -20.22 16.26
CA ASN A 132 -4.85 -20.76 16.75
C ASN A 132 -4.87 -22.28 16.69
N GLU A 133 -4.32 -22.89 15.66
CA GLU A 133 -4.23 -24.35 15.53
C GLU A 133 -3.31 -24.97 16.59
N VAL A 134 -2.14 -24.36 16.84
CA VAL A 134 -1.23 -24.78 17.91
C VAL A 134 -1.91 -24.68 19.27
N ARG A 135 -2.63 -23.60 19.53
CA ARG A 135 -3.40 -23.41 20.78
C ARG A 135 -4.49 -24.46 20.98
N ARG A 136 -5.15 -24.87 19.89
CA ARG A 136 -6.17 -25.91 19.92
C ARG A 136 -5.57 -27.30 20.20
N LYS A 137 -4.43 -27.60 19.56
CA LYS A 137 -3.74 -28.88 19.70
C LYS A 137 -3.01 -29.06 21.05
N TYR A 138 -2.51 -27.93 21.59
CA TYR A 138 -1.70 -27.93 22.82
C TYR A 138 -2.23 -26.91 23.84
N PRO A 139 -3.37 -27.17 24.49
CA PRO A 139 -4.02 -26.21 25.38
C PRO A 139 -3.20 -25.84 26.62
N ARG A 140 -2.27 -26.72 27.02
CA ARG A 140 -1.40 -26.51 28.20
C ARG A 140 -0.18 -25.62 27.93
N LEU A 141 0.12 -25.32 26.68
CA LEU A 141 1.23 -24.43 26.35
C LEU A 141 0.90 -22.97 26.74
N SER A 142 1.93 -22.26 27.25
CA SER A 142 1.80 -20.82 27.42
C SER A 142 1.55 -20.11 26.07
N GLU A 143 0.93 -18.94 26.10
CA GLU A 143 0.62 -18.19 24.87
C GLU A 143 1.88 -17.84 24.08
N ALA A 144 2.96 -17.44 24.78
CA ALA A 144 4.24 -17.15 24.16
C ALA A 144 4.86 -18.41 23.52
N ALA A 145 4.84 -19.56 24.22
CA ALA A 145 5.38 -20.80 23.67
C ALA A 145 4.56 -21.29 22.46
N ALA A 146 3.24 -21.12 22.48
CA ALA A 146 2.38 -21.42 21.35
C ALA A 146 2.68 -20.53 20.15
N PHE A 147 2.93 -19.24 20.37
CA PHE A 147 3.32 -18.32 19.31
C PHE A 147 4.68 -18.68 18.69
N VAL A 148 5.71 -18.93 19.51
CA VAL A 148 7.03 -19.36 19.04
C VAL A 148 6.93 -20.66 18.23
N LYS A 149 6.10 -21.60 18.65
CA LYS A 149 5.88 -22.85 17.93
C LYS A 149 5.19 -22.63 16.58
N ALA A 150 4.20 -21.75 16.51
CA ALA A 150 3.54 -21.36 15.27
C ALA A 150 4.52 -20.64 14.33
N TRP A 151 5.30 -19.71 14.90
CA TRP A 151 6.36 -19.00 14.20
C TRP A 151 7.33 -19.93 13.51
N ASN A 152 7.96 -20.84 14.25
CA ASN A 152 8.94 -21.79 13.72
C ASN A 152 8.39 -22.66 12.58
N ARG A 153 7.07 -22.88 12.56
CA ARG A 153 6.44 -23.66 11.49
C ARG A 153 6.15 -22.84 10.21
N LYS A 154 5.83 -21.56 10.37
CA LYS A 154 5.31 -20.73 9.26
C LYS A 154 6.25 -19.64 8.79
N ILE A 155 7.32 -19.33 9.56
CA ILE A 155 8.24 -18.26 9.14
C ILE A 155 8.93 -18.54 7.80
N GLY A 156 9.31 -19.79 7.53
CA GLY A 156 9.92 -20.17 6.26
C GLY A 156 9.03 -19.86 5.06
N PRO A 157 7.81 -20.42 4.98
CA PRO A 157 6.87 -20.10 3.91
C PRO A 157 6.53 -18.61 3.80
N VAL A 158 6.30 -17.92 4.92
CA VAL A 158 6.01 -16.47 4.92
C VAL A 158 7.19 -15.67 4.40
N PHE A 159 8.41 -15.98 4.86
CA PHE A 159 9.61 -15.32 4.37
C PHE A 159 9.83 -15.54 2.87
N LEU A 160 9.65 -16.78 2.39
CA LEU A 160 9.78 -17.10 0.96
C LEU A 160 8.76 -16.34 0.10
N THR A 161 7.51 -16.23 0.54
CA THR A 161 6.50 -15.47 -0.23
C THR A 161 6.82 -13.98 -0.28
N VAL A 162 7.26 -13.39 0.83
CA VAL A 162 7.68 -11.99 0.87
C VAL A 162 8.92 -11.77 0.00
N LEU A 163 9.93 -12.63 0.12
CA LEU A 163 11.15 -12.54 -0.67
C LEU A 163 10.86 -12.69 -2.18
N SER A 164 10.04 -13.67 -2.55
CA SER A 164 9.62 -13.87 -3.95
C SER A 164 8.90 -12.64 -4.51
N THR A 165 8.03 -12.03 -3.72
CA THR A 165 7.32 -10.81 -4.14
C THR A 165 8.30 -9.63 -4.30
N ILE A 166 9.24 -9.45 -3.37
CA ILE A 166 10.28 -8.41 -3.47
C ILE A 166 11.13 -8.62 -4.73
N LEU A 167 11.59 -9.85 -4.98
CA LEU A 167 12.36 -10.17 -6.18
C LEU A 167 11.55 -9.97 -7.47
N GLY A 168 10.24 -10.23 -7.44
CA GLY A 168 9.35 -9.98 -8.57
C GLY A 168 9.20 -8.49 -8.93
N PHE A 169 9.34 -7.60 -7.95
CA PHE A 169 9.31 -6.15 -8.19
C PHE A 169 10.69 -5.56 -8.54
N LEU A 170 11.79 -6.31 -8.35
CA LEU A 170 13.14 -5.84 -8.57
C LEU A 170 13.40 -5.32 -10.00
N PRO A 171 12.91 -5.94 -11.08
CA PRO A 171 13.10 -5.43 -12.43
C PRO A 171 12.61 -3.99 -12.61
N PHE A 172 11.46 -3.63 -12.03
CA PHE A 172 10.89 -2.30 -12.14
C PHE A 172 11.71 -1.21 -11.43
N VAL A 173 12.54 -1.60 -10.46
CA VAL A 173 13.45 -0.68 -9.77
C VAL A 173 14.76 -0.54 -10.57
N ILE A 174 15.25 -1.63 -11.16
CA ILE A 174 16.53 -1.64 -11.92
C ILE A 174 16.37 -0.89 -13.24
N GLU A 175 15.25 -1.09 -13.91
CA GLU A 175 14.97 -0.45 -15.20
C GLU A 175 14.91 1.07 -15.10
N ASN A 176 14.72 1.61 -13.87
CA ASN A 176 14.78 3.04 -13.50
C ASN A 176 14.30 3.97 -14.63
N SER A 177 13.32 3.48 -15.35
CA SER A 177 12.89 4.12 -16.55
C SER A 177 11.89 5.23 -16.22
N SER A 178 11.71 6.11 -17.15
CA SER A 178 10.82 7.24 -17.25
C SER A 178 9.39 7.06 -16.67
N ASP A 179 8.99 5.85 -16.30
CA ASP A 179 7.68 5.53 -15.75
C ASP A 179 7.67 5.62 -14.21
N ASN A 180 7.43 6.83 -13.71
CA ASN A 180 7.29 7.11 -12.29
C ASN A 180 6.24 6.24 -11.57
N PHE A 181 5.29 5.64 -12.30
CA PHE A 181 4.25 4.78 -11.73
C PHE A 181 4.81 3.44 -11.27
N TRP A 182 5.45 2.67 -12.17
CA TRP A 182 5.98 1.32 -11.86
C TRP A 182 7.10 1.37 -10.85
N TYR A 183 8.00 2.34 -10.97
CA TYR A 183 9.05 2.58 -10.01
C TYR A 183 8.49 2.87 -8.60
N GLY A 184 7.53 3.81 -8.50
CA GLY A 184 6.89 4.15 -7.22
C GLY A 184 6.13 2.98 -6.62
N LEU A 185 5.43 2.19 -7.44
CA LEU A 185 4.73 0.97 -7.01
C LEU A 185 5.71 -0.06 -6.45
N ALA A 186 6.82 -0.32 -7.15
CA ALA A 186 7.83 -1.29 -6.76
C ALA A 186 8.54 -0.89 -5.46
N VAL A 187 9.08 0.34 -5.40
CA VAL A 187 9.76 0.86 -4.21
C VAL A 187 8.86 0.81 -2.98
N GLY A 188 7.62 1.30 -3.11
CA GLY A 188 6.67 1.30 -2.01
C GLY A 188 6.31 -0.10 -1.53
N THR A 189 6.05 -1.01 -2.46
CA THR A 189 5.66 -2.39 -2.12
C THR A 189 6.82 -3.17 -1.50
N MET A 190 8.01 -3.11 -2.08
CA MET A 190 9.19 -3.81 -1.57
C MET A 190 9.58 -3.36 -0.16
N SER A 191 9.65 -2.05 0.05
CA SER A 191 10.00 -1.49 1.36
C SER A 191 8.94 -1.77 2.42
N GLY A 192 7.66 -1.62 2.07
CA GLY A 192 6.57 -1.92 2.98
C GLY A 192 6.52 -3.40 3.35
N LEU A 193 6.76 -4.32 2.41
CA LEU A 193 6.86 -5.76 2.70
C LEU A 193 8.04 -6.11 3.61
N ALA A 194 9.21 -5.48 3.41
CA ALA A 194 10.34 -5.66 4.31
C ALA A 194 10.00 -5.24 5.74
N PHE A 195 9.32 -4.10 5.91
CA PHE A 195 8.82 -3.65 7.22
C PHE A 195 7.68 -4.50 7.77
N THR A 196 6.88 -5.11 6.92
CA THR A 196 5.87 -6.08 7.35
C THR A 196 6.50 -7.25 8.12
N MET A 197 7.68 -7.73 7.71
CA MET A 197 8.40 -8.76 8.46
C MET A 197 8.74 -8.31 9.88
N VAL A 198 9.19 -7.06 10.05
CA VAL A 198 9.43 -6.47 11.37
C VAL A 198 8.12 -6.38 12.15
N GLY A 199 7.05 -5.95 11.49
CA GLY A 199 5.71 -5.87 12.07
C GLY A 199 5.19 -7.22 12.59
N ILE A 200 5.34 -8.27 11.81
CA ILE A 200 4.95 -9.62 12.18
C ILE A 200 5.76 -10.12 13.39
N PHE A 201 7.06 -9.81 13.42
CA PHE A 201 7.94 -10.28 14.49
C PHE A 201 7.68 -9.58 15.83
N ILE A 202 7.46 -8.26 15.83
CA ILE A 202 7.37 -7.45 17.04
C ILE A 202 5.92 -7.20 17.45
N PHE A 203 5.10 -6.71 16.52
CA PHE A 203 3.77 -6.21 16.84
C PHE A 203 2.71 -7.31 16.93
N LEU A 204 2.76 -8.30 16.03
CA LEU A 204 1.75 -9.35 16.01
C LEU A 204 1.67 -10.14 17.31
N PRO A 205 2.80 -10.63 17.92
CA PRO A 205 2.74 -11.35 19.18
C PRO A 205 2.21 -10.49 20.34
N VAL A 206 2.60 -9.21 20.38
CA VAL A 206 2.16 -8.29 21.43
C VAL A 206 0.64 -8.12 21.39
N PHE A 207 0.06 -7.93 20.20
CA PHE A 207 -1.38 -7.75 20.07
C PHE A 207 -2.16 -9.05 20.25
N LEU A 208 -1.70 -10.18 19.71
CA LEU A 208 -2.37 -11.46 19.87
C LEU A 208 -2.44 -11.92 21.34
N ILE A 209 -1.33 -11.81 22.07
CA ILE A 209 -1.23 -12.21 23.46
C ILE A 209 -2.04 -11.27 24.37
N LYS A 210 -1.95 -9.96 24.15
CA LYS A 210 -2.61 -8.95 24.98
C LYS A 210 -4.13 -8.93 24.82
N LEU A 211 -4.64 -9.15 23.60
CA LEU A 211 -6.08 -9.16 23.33
C LEU A 211 -6.82 -10.37 23.95
N LYS A 212 -6.11 -11.43 24.27
CA LYS A 212 -6.71 -12.64 24.86
C LYS A 212 -6.74 -12.63 26.40
N LYS A 213 -5.89 -11.84 27.04
CA LYS A 213 -5.87 -11.70 28.52
C LYS A 213 -7.04 -10.87 29.09
N ARG A 214 -7.87 -10.27 28.26
CA ARG A 214 -9.10 -9.57 28.63
C ARG A 214 -10.32 -10.31 28.12
#